data_8ee5b81f7328572911ba6d28cefcf8c5
#
_entry.id   8ee5b81f7328572911ba6d28cefcf8c5
#
_cell.length_a   1.000
_cell.length_b   1.000
_cell.length_c   1.000
_cell.angle_alpha   90.00
_cell.angle_beta   90.00
_cell.angle_gamma   90.00
#
_symmetry.space_group_name_H-M   'P 1'
#
loop_
_entity.id
_entity.type
_entity.pdbx_description
1 polymer ?
#
loop_
_entity_poly.entity_id
_entity_poly.type
_entity_poly.pdbx_seq_one_letter_code
_entity_poly.pdbx_strand_id
1 'polypeptide(L)'
;DPGPDGSVHNAVAVCRHGSVAGVYHKRQLPNYSVFDEARHFRAGTEPQELYRIGGVRVGVAVCEDLWVADGSVDRLLEGGAELLVTINGSPYHQGKLAEREATVVATATSSGRPLVYVNLVGGQDELVFDGGSMVADPSGAIVARAPRFDEAVVVVDVDVPEVPASEAGLPVVEVSGTVDRADHVVPPPIPPLEPMAELYGALVTATRDYVVKSGFTDICIGLSGGVDSALVATIAADALGPDHVHAVLMPSRYSSDHSVADAESLIAEQGLDGRTIPIEDAHVALRGILDASLGDLGDGLVDENLQARIRGVLLMALSNAHGWLVLVTGNKSESAVGYSTLYGDTAGAYASIKDVYKTTVYDLCRWRNVQAVLYGG
;
A
#
# COMPACT_ATOMS: atom_id res chain seq x y z
N ASP A 1 -16.74 13.68 8.62
CA ASP A 1 -17.92 14.51 8.76
C ASP A 1 -17.83 15.35 10.02
N PRO A 2 -18.04 16.68 9.98
CA PRO A 2 -18.05 17.51 11.16
C PRO A 2 -19.32 17.26 11.98
N GLY A 3 -19.13 16.94 13.26
CA GLY A 3 -20.22 16.86 14.23
C GLY A 3 -20.74 18.25 14.65
N PRO A 4 -21.92 18.32 15.26
CA PRO A 4 -22.53 19.60 15.68
C PRO A 4 -21.72 20.34 16.77
N ASP A 5 -20.82 19.65 17.47
CA ASP A 5 -19.91 20.19 18.48
C ASP A 5 -18.53 20.56 17.92
N GLY A 6 -18.33 20.48 16.58
CA GLY A 6 -17.05 20.68 15.91
C GLY A 6 -16.11 19.48 15.96
N SER A 7 -16.56 18.34 16.49
CA SER A 7 -15.82 17.06 16.38
C SER A 7 -15.80 16.56 14.94
N VAL A 8 -14.83 15.68 14.63
CA VAL A 8 -14.72 15.06 13.31
C VAL A 8 -14.99 13.56 13.43
N HIS A 9 -15.82 13.02 12.53
CA HIS A 9 -16.16 11.62 12.47
C HIS A 9 -15.59 10.96 11.19
N ASN A 10 -15.09 9.74 11.31
CA ASN A 10 -14.90 8.86 10.17
C ASN A 10 -16.29 8.36 9.78
N ALA A 11 -16.72 8.58 8.54
CA ALA A 11 -18.11 8.42 8.15
C ALA A 11 -18.28 7.89 6.73
N VAL A 12 -19.41 7.23 6.51
CA VAL A 12 -19.91 6.87 5.17
C VAL A 12 -21.14 7.68 4.87
N ALA A 13 -21.15 8.34 3.72
CA ALA A 13 -22.34 9.00 3.17
C ALA A 13 -23.02 8.08 2.15
N VAL A 14 -24.32 7.86 2.33
CA VAL A 14 -25.17 7.21 1.34
C VAL A 14 -25.74 8.29 0.44
N CYS A 15 -25.34 8.26 -0.83
CA CYS A 15 -25.68 9.33 -1.80
C CYS A 15 -26.67 8.85 -2.86
N ARG A 16 -27.57 9.74 -3.26
CA ARG A 16 -28.52 9.52 -4.36
C ARG A 16 -28.79 10.82 -5.11
N HIS A 17 -28.74 10.78 -6.42
CA HIS A 17 -29.08 11.93 -7.30
C HIS A 17 -28.35 13.23 -6.90
N GLY A 18 -27.07 13.14 -6.52
CA GLY A 18 -26.27 14.29 -6.11
C GLY A 18 -26.55 14.83 -4.69
N SER A 19 -27.37 14.12 -3.91
CA SER A 19 -27.68 14.47 -2.52
C SER A 19 -27.32 13.35 -1.55
N VAL A 20 -26.96 13.72 -0.31
CA VAL A 20 -26.72 12.78 0.78
C VAL A 20 -28.09 12.36 1.35
N ALA A 21 -28.40 11.06 1.27
CA ALA A 21 -29.62 10.47 1.81
C ALA A 21 -29.48 10.12 3.30
N GLY A 22 -28.26 9.76 3.74
CA GLY A 22 -27.95 9.46 5.13
C GLY A 22 -26.45 9.39 5.36
N VAL A 23 -26.04 9.43 6.63
CA VAL A 23 -24.63 9.35 7.04
C VAL A 23 -24.52 8.35 8.18
N TYR A 24 -23.55 7.44 8.08
CA TYR A 24 -23.16 6.55 9.17
C TYR A 24 -21.82 6.98 9.73
N HIS A 25 -21.74 7.23 11.02
CA HIS A 25 -20.49 7.50 11.72
C HIS A 25 -19.90 6.21 12.30
N LYS A 26 -18.62 5.94 11.98
CA LYS A 26 -17.86 4.79 12.47
C LYS A 26 -17.89 4.76 14.00
N ARG A 27 -18.13 3.58 14.58
CA ARG A 27 -18.28 3.41 16.03
C ARG A 27 -17.06 2.82 16.69
N GLN A 28 -16.40 1.89 16.01
CA GLN A 28 -15.19 1.24 16.52
C GLN A 28 -13.95 1.94 15.95
N LEU A 29 -13.23 2.67 16.79
CA LEU A 29 -12.04 3.41 16.41
C LEU A 29 -10.81 2.64 16.88
N PRO A 30 -10.08 1.93 15.98
CA PRO A 30 -8.88 1.21 16.36
C PRO A 30 -7.78 2.17 16.81
N ASN A 31 -7.06 1.78 17.86
CA ASN A 31 -5.96 2.56 18.43
C ASN A 31 -4.82 1.62 18.83
N TYR A 32 -4.43 0.77 17.90
CA TYR A 32 -3.38 -0.24 18.05
C TYR A 32 -2.60 -0.40 16.73
N SER A 33 -1.36 -0.91 16.80
CA SER A 33 -0.48 -1.09 15.65
C SER A 33 -0.28 0.22 14.89
N VAL A 34 -0.72 0.29 13.63
CA VAL A 34 -0.61 1.47 12.75
C VAL A 34 -1.77 2.45 12.90
N PHE A 35 -2.77 2.12 13.72
CA PHE A 35 -3.98 2.93 13.89
C PHE A 35 -3.90 3.86 15.11
N ASP A 36 -4.31 5.09 14.92
CA ASP A 36 -4.46 6.11 15.97
C ASP A 36 -5.75 6.93 15.74
N GLU A 37 -6.86 6.22 15.42
CA GLU A 37 -8.10 6.88 15.02
C GLU A 37 -8.77 7.67 16.16
N ALA A 38 -8.72 7.16 17.39
CA ALA A 38 -9.34 7.81 18.53
C ALA A 38 -8.72 9.19 18.87
N ARG A 39 -7.52 9.47 18.35
CA ARG A 39 -6.86 10.76 18.47
C ARG A 39 -7.49 11.82 17.57
N HIS A 40 -7.98 11.41 16.38
CA HIS A 40 -8.43 12.32 15.34
C HIS A 40 -9.95 12.34 15.18
N PHE A 41 -10.62 11.24 15.53
CA PHE A 41 -12.05 11.06 15.32
C PHE A 41 -12.79 10.78 16.60
N ARG A 42 -14.08 11.12 16.59
CA ARG A 42 -15.06 10.70 17.61
C ARG A 42 -15.88 9.53 17.09
N ALA A 43 -16.15 8.56 17.96
CA ALA A 43 -17.05 7.47 17.65
C ALA A 43 -18.48 7.98 17.45
N GLY A 44 -19.20 7.39 16.50
CA GLY A 44 -20.61 7.65 16.30
C GLY A 44 -21.45 7.18 17.48
N THR A 45 -22.37 8.00 17.92
CA THR A 45 -23.29 7.73 19.05
C THR A 45 -24.75 7.75 18.64
N GLU A 46 -25.07 8.29 17.45
CA GLU A 46 -26.41 8.38 16.91
C GLU A 46 -27.04 6.99 16.76
N PRO A 47 -28.36 6.87 16.80
CA PRO A 47 -29.03 5.61 16.47
C PRO A 47 -28.58 5.10 15.09
N GLN A 48 -28.31 3.79 14.97
CA GLN A 48 -28.04 3.20 13.67
C GLN A 48 -29.31 3.17 12.83
N GLU A 49 -29.11 3.24 11.52
CA GLU A 49 -30.17 3.21 10.52
C GLU A 49 -29.85 2.15 9.47
N LEU A 50 -30.90 1.65 8.81
CA LEU A 50 -30.78 0.84 7.61
C LEU A 50 -31.16 1.70 6.39
N TYR A 51 -30.59 1.39 5.25
CA TYR A 51 -30.86 2.09 4.00
C TYR A 51 -31.59 1.16 3.04
N ARG A 52 -32.83 1.54 2.61
CA ARG A 52 -33.52 0.76 1.60
C ARG A 52 -33.04 1.16 0.21
N ILE A 53 -32.27 0.27 -0.41
CA ILE A 53 -31.66 0.45 -1.72
C ILE A 53 -32.15 -0.67 -2.63
N GLY A 54 -32.79 -0.36 -3.74
CA GLY A 54 -33.35 -1.37 -4.63
C GLY A 54 -34.41 -2.28 -4.00
N GLY A 55 -35.04 -1.84 -2.91
CA GLY A 55 -36.00 -2.62 -2.11
C GLY A 55 -35.38 -3.40 -0.97
N VAL A 56 -34.03 -3.55 -0.92
CA VAL A 56 -33.27 -4.30 0.09
C VAL A 56 -32.86 -3.39 1.26
N ARG A 57 -32.99 -3.88 2.49
CA ARG A 57 -32.50 -3.20 3.70
C ARG A 57 -31.01 -3.44 3.89
N VAL A 58 -30.21 -2.44 3.57
CA VAL A 58 -28.75 -2.48 3.60
C VAL A 58 -28.25 -1.92 4.94
N GLY A 59 -27.46 -2.69 5.65
CA GLY A 59 -26.67 -2.24 6.80
C GLY A 59 -25.29 -1.80 6.35
N VAL A 60 -24.86 -0.59 6.75
CA VAL A 60 -23.56 -0.02 6.38
C VAL A 60 -22.67 0.07 7.62
N ALA A 61 -21.41 -0.37 7.49
CA ALA A 61 -20.40 -0.32 8.54
C ALA A 61 -19.04 0.09 7.98
N VAL A 62 -18.10 0.49 8.84
CA VAL A 62 -16.76 0.94 8.45
C VAL A 62 -15.69 0.12 9.13
N CYS A 63 -14.96 -0.63 8.33
CA CYS A 63 -13.69 -1.30 8.67
C CYS A 63 -13.76 -2.05 10.02
N GLU A 64 -13.20 -1.48 11.11
CA GLU A 64 -13.14 -2.07 12.45
C GLU A 64 -14.50 -2.48 13.02
N ASP A 65 -15.58 -1.85 12.58
CA ASP A 65 -16.94 -2.22 12.98
C ASP A 65 -17.30 -3.67 12.66
N LEU A 66 -16.63 -4.27 11.65
CA LEU A 66 -16.81 -5.67 11.26
C LEU A 66 -16.03 -6.65 12.16
N TRP A 67 -14.96 -6.19 12.83
CA TRP A 67 -14.03 -7.05 13.56
C TRP A 67 -14.39 -7.23 15.05
N VAL A 68 -15.29 -6.40 15.55
CA VAL A 68 -15.66 -6.38 16.97
C VAL A 68 -16.99 -7.11 17.16
N ALA A 69 -16.97 -8.18 17.94
CA ALA A 69 -18.18 -8.93 18.33
C ALA A 69 -19.10 -8.07 19.23
N ASP A 70 -20.41 -8.35 19.19
CA ASP A 70 -21.47 -7.60 19.89
C ASP A 70 -21.45 -6.09 19.57
N GLY A 71 -20.95 -5.76 18.38
CA GLY A 71 -20.69 -4.42 17.93
C GLY A 71 -21.77 -3.82 17.00
N SER A 72 -21.31 -2.98 16.09
CA SER A 72 -22.15 -2.27 15.14
C SER A 72 -22.85 -3.20 14.15
N VAL A 73 -22.14 -4.22 13.66
CA VAL A 73 -22.66 -5.16 12.66
C VAL A 73 -23.76 -6.04 13.26
N ASP A 74 -23.57 -6.54 14.47
CA ASP A 74 -24.59 -7.36 15.13
C ASP A 74 -25.89 -6.58 15.34
N ARG A 75 -25.81 -5.31 15.72
CA ARG A 75 -26.99 -4.43 15.86
C ARG A 75 -27.70 -4.18 14.52
N LEU A 76 -26.95 -4.03 13.40
CA LEU A 76 -27.54 -3.91 12.08
C LEU A 76 -28.31 -5.17 11.70
N LEU A 77 -27.75 -6.34 12.00
CA LEU A 77 -28.36 -7.65 11.75
C LEU A 77 -29.63 -7.85 12.60
N GLU A 78 -29.57 -7.58 13.89
CA GLU A 78 -30.70 -7.62 14.83
C GLU A 78 -31.79 -6.62 14.41
N GLY A 79 -31.38 -5.47 13.89
CA GLY A 79 -32.27 -4.42 13.36
C GLY A 79 -32.94 -4.77 12.03
N GLY A 80 -32.60 -5.89 11.41
CA GLY A 80 -33.26 -6.43 10.23
C GLY A 80 -32.52 -6.11 8.91
N ALA A 81 -31.19 -5.89 8.91
CA ALA A 81 -30.41 -5.82 7.69
C ALA A 81 -30.52 -7.11 6.88
N GLU A 82 -30.73 -6.99 5.58
CA GLU A 82 -30.82 -8.09 4.61
C GLU A 82 -29.50 -8.28 3.86
N LEU A 83 -28.74 -7.19 3.70
CA LEU A 83 -27.40 -7.13 3.10
C LEU A 83 -26.50 -6.27 3.97
N LEU A 84 -25.27 -6.69 4.16
CA LEU A 84 -24.23 -5.90 4.81
C LEU A 84 -23.26 -5.34 3.77
N VAL A 85 -22.89 -4.07 3.94
CA VAL A 85 -21.84 -3.41 3.16
C VAL A 85 -20.83 -2.81 4.12
N THR A 86 -19.55 -3.20 3.99
CA THR A 86 -18.47 -2.61 4.76
C THR A 86 -17.50 -1.89 3.85
N ILE A 87 -17.15 -0.64 4.21
CA ILE A 87 -16.19 0.19 3.48
C ILE A 87 -14.93 0.29 4.32
N ASN A 88 -13.79 -0.09 3.73
CA ASN A 88 -12.58 -0.36 4.48
C ASN A 88 -11.36 0.36 3.90
N GLY A 89 -10.55 0.91 4.77
CA GLY A 89 -9.15 1.25 4.54
C GLY A 89 -8.28 0.31 5.36
N SER A 90 -8.37 -1.00 5.08
CA SER A 90 -7.62 -2.03 5.80
C SER A 90 -6.23 -2.16 5.19
N PRO A 91 -5.14 -1.83 5.95
CA PRO A 91 -3.78 -1.88 5.42
C PRO A 91 -3.34 -3.29 5.09
N TYR A 92 -2.43 -3.37 4.14
CA TYR A 92 -1.79 -4.59 3.72
C TYR A 92 -0.69 -5.03 4.71
N HIS A 93 -0.64 -6.32 4.96
CA HIS A 93 0.54 -7.07 5.37
C HIS A 93 0.43 -8.49 4.79
N GLN A 94 1.54 -9.23 4.76
CA GLN A 94 1.52 -10.62 4.30
C GLN A 94 0.51 -11.45 5.09
N GLY A 95 -0.37 -12.18 4.39
CA GLY A 95 -1.41 -13.00 4.98
C GLY A 95 -2.73 -12.26 5.31
N LYS A 96 -2.78 -10.91 5.19
CA LYS A 96 -3.97 -10.12 5.56
C LYS A 96 -5.22 -10.48 4.76
N LEU A 97 -5.07 -10.89 3.50
CA LEU A 97 -6.22 -11.32 2.69
C LEU A 97 -6.95 -12.50 3.32
N ALA A 98 -6.20 -13.51 3.79
CA ALA A 98 -6.80 -14.68 4.44
C ALA A 98 -7.56 -14.33 5.74
N GLU A 99 -7.03 -13.40 6.53
CA GLU A 99 -7.72 -12.90 7.73
C GLU A 99 -9.04 -12.19 7.36
N ARG A 100 -9.01 -11.34 6.33
CA ARG A 100 -10.22 -10.64 5.83
C ARG A 100 -11.26 -11.63 5.32
N GLU A 101 -10.84 -12.60 4.50
CA GLU A 101 -11.72 -13.65 4.00
C GLU A 101 -12.36 -14.44 5.14
N ALA A 102 -11.57 -14.85 6.12
CA ALA A 102 -12.08 -15.58 7.28
C ALA A 102 -13.15 -14.78 8.03
N THR A 103 -12.94 -13.48 8.25
CA THR A 103 -13.91 -12.60 8.92
C THR A 103 -15.17 -12.43 8.09
N VAL A 104 -15.02 -12.16 6.79
CA VAL A 104 -16.14 -11.96 5.86
C VAL A 104 -17.00 -13.23 5.77
N VAL A 105 -16.37 -14.39 5.60
CA VAL A 105 -17.03 -15.70 5.53
C VAL A 105 -17.74 -16.03 6.84
N ALA A 106 -17.07 -15.83 7.98
CA ALA A 106 -17.66 -16.10 9.28
C ALA A 106 -18.91 -15.24 9.54
N THR A 107 -18.84 -13.94 9.22
CA THR A 107 -19.97 -13.02 9.38
C THR A 107 -21.12 -13.37 8.43
N ALA A 108 -20.85 -13.64 7.16
CA ALA A 108 -21.87 -14.02 6.19
C ALA A 108 -22.58 -15.32 6.61
N THR A 109 -21.80 -16.34 6.99
CA THR A 109 -22.34 -17.64 7.40
C THR A 109 -23.13 -17.57 8.70
N SER A 110 -22.61 -16.91 9.74
CA SER A 110 -23.28 -16.84 11.04
C SER A 110 -24.56 -16.02 10.99
N SER A 111 -24.58 -14.96 10.18
CA SER A 111 -25.75 -14.11 10.01
C SER A 111 -26.78 -14.66 9.01
N GLY A 112 -26.36 -15.54 8.09
CA GLY A 112 -27.17 -15.96 6.94
C GLY A 112 -27.48 -14.78 6.01
N ARG A 113 -26.58 -13.78 5.92
CA ARG A 113 -26.72 -12.58 5.09
C ARG A 113 -25.52 -12.43 4.14
N PRO A 114 -25.74 -11.99 2.89
CA PRO A 114 -24.61 -11.64 2.05
C PRO A 114 -23.87 -10.42 2.62
N LEU A 115 -22.55 -10.42 2.42
CA LEU A 115 -21.66 -9.34 2.86
C LEU A 115 -20.81 -8.84 1.70
N VAL A 116 -20.86 -7.54 1.45
CA VAL A 116 -20.02 -6.82 0.50
C VAL A 116 -18.91 -6.13 1.28
N TYR A 117 -17.69 -6.57 1.07
CA TYR A 117 -16.47 -6.01 1.66
C TYR A 117 -15.74 -5.20 0.61
N VAL A 118 -15.74 -3.88 0.72
CA VAL A 118 -15.02 -2.98 -0.19
C VAL A 118 -13.77 -2.47 0.50
N ASN A 119 -12.60 -2.61 -0.14
CA ASN A 119 -11.33 -2.16 0.41
C ASN A 119 -10.61 -1.18 -0.50
N LEU A 120 -9.92 -0.23 0.10
CA LEU A 120 -9.11 0.79 -0.57
C LEU A 120 -7.96 0.15 -1.36
N VAL A 121 -7.58 0.77 -2.47
CA VAL A 121 -6.36 0.50 -3.24
C VAL A 121 -5.44 1.71 -3.18
N GLY A 122 -4.15 1.47 -3.03
CA GLY A 122 -3.11 2.49 -3.13
C GLY A 122 -2.15 2.53 -1.96
N GLY A 123 -1.17 3.44 -2.03
CA GLY A 123 -0.24 3.75 -0.94
C GLY A 123 -0.58 5.08 -0.30
N GLN A 124 -0.32 5.21 0.99
CA GLN A 124 -0.40 6.45 1.73
C GLN A 124 0.66 6.47 2.82
N ASP A 125 1.60 7.41 2.75
CA ASP A 125 2.77 7.45 3.62
C ASP A 125 3.50 6.08 3.66
N GLU A 126 3.51 5.40 4.78
CA GLU A 126 4.13 4.08 4.96
C GLU A 126 3.15 2.91 4.77
N LEU A 127 1.87 3.19 4.53
CA LEU A 127 0.84 2.17 4.42
C LEU A 127 0.53 1.83 2.96
N VAL A 128 0.22 0.56 2.72
CA VAL A 128 -0.29 0.06 1.45
C VAL A 128 -1.67 -0.51 1.66
N PHE A 129 -2.57 -0.21 0.75
CA PHE A 129 -3.92 -0.76 0.68
C PHE A 129 -4.04 -1.58 -0.59
N ASP A 130 -4.26 -2.84 -0.44
CA ASP A 130 -4.15 -3.82 -1.51
C ASP A 130 -5.47 -4.12 -2.25
N GLY A 131 -6.56 -3.45 -1.89
CA GLY A 131 -7.86 -3.75 -2.46
C GLY A 131 -8.34 -5.14 -2.07
N GLY A 132 -8.55 -6.02 -3.05
CA GLY A 132 -9.08 -7.35 -2.82
C GLY A 132 -10.51 -7.32 -2.27
N SER A 133 -11.31 -6.34 -2.68
CA SER A 133 -12.74 -6.25 -2.35
C SER A 133 -13.44 -7.54 -2.73
N MET A 134 -14.41 -7.98 -1.93
CA MET A 134 -15.06 -9.28 -2.13
C MET A 134 -16.53 -9.26 -1.73
N VAL A 135 -17.27 -10.22 -2.24
CA VAL A 135 -18.65 -10.49 -1.86
C VAL A 135 -18.77 -11.94 -1.42
N ALA A 136 -19.27 -12.13 -0.21
CA ALA A 136 -19.65 -13.45 0.29
C ALA A 136 -21.17 -13.60 0.26
N ASP A 137 -21.65 -14.76 -0.17
CA ASP A 137 -23.06 -15.14 -0.09
C ASP A 137 -23.41 -15.66 1.33
N PRO A 138 -24.69 -15.91 1.64
CA PRO A 138 -25.11 -16.41 2.95
C PRO A 138 -24.54 -17.79 3.33
N SER A 139 -24.01 -18.56 2.39
CA SER A 139 -23.32 -19.83 2.67
C SER A 139 -21.85 -19.65 3.06
N GLY A 140 -21.32 -18.43 2.90
CA GLY A 140 -19.91 -18.10 3.07
C GLY A 140 -19.07 -18.29 1.81
N ALA A 141 -19.66 -18.62 0.66
CA ALA A 141 -18.92 -18.69 -0.58
C ALA A 141 -18.54 -17.28 -1.05
N ILE A 142 -17.27 -17.08 -1.42
CA ILE A 142 -16.83 -15.84 -2.07
C ILE A 142 -17.28 -15.88 -3.53
N VAL A 143 -18.35 -15.18 -3.83
CA VAL A 143 -18.98 -15.16 -5.18
C VAL A 143 -18.37 -14.12 -6.11
N ALA A 144 -17.68 -13.12 -5.58
CA ALA A 144 -16.91 -12.16 -6.36
C ALA A 144 -15.68 -11.70 -5.59
N ARG A 145 -14.58 -11.46 -6.31
CA ARG A 145 -13.37 -10.84 -5.79
C ARG A 145 -12.80 -9.88 -6.83
N ALA A 146 -12.49 -8.66 -6.40
CA ALA A 146 -11.79 -7.67 -7.21
C ALA A 146 -10.28 -7.95 -7.27
N PRO A 147 -9.55 -7.40 -8.26
CA PRO A 147 -8.10 -7.49 -8.30
C PRO A 147 -7.46 -6.87 -7.06
N ARG A 148 -6.19 -7.23 -6.83
CA ARG A 148 -5.35 -6.60 -5.81
C ARG A 148 -4.41 -5.61 -6.47
N PHE A 149 -4.11 -4.52 -5.76
CA PHE A 149 -3.22 -3.43 -6.16
C PHE A 149 -3.69 -2.62 -7.39
N ASP A 150 -4.85 -2.93 -7.95
CA ASP A 150 -5.46 -2.23 -9.07
C ASP A 150 -6.87 -1.75 -8.70
N GLU A 151 -7.21 -0.53 -9.10
CA GLU A 151 -8.58 -0.02 -8.98
C GLU A 151 -9.50 -0.73 -9.96
N ALA A 152 -10.66 -1.14 -9.49
CA ALA A 152 -11.63 -1.84 -10.33
C ALA A 152 -13.07 -1.55 -9.92
N VAL A 153 -13.97 -1.64 -10.89
CA VAL A 153 -15.42 -1.69 -10.69
C VAL A 153 -15.88 -3.11 -11.01
N VAL A 154 -16.35 -3.83 -9.99
CA VAL A 154 -16.89 -5.18 -10.13
C VAL A 154 -18.40 -5.12 -9.97
N VAL A 155 -19.11 -5.65 -10.96
CA VAL A 155 -20.59 -5.77 -10.93
C VAL A 155 -20.92 -7.24 -10.69
N VAL A 156 -21.73 -7.50 -9.66
CA VAL A 156 -22.15 -8.84 -9.28
C VAL A 156 -23.58 -8.82 -8.75
N ASP A 157 -24.36 -9.79 -9.15
CA ASP A 157 -25.68 -10.03 -8.55
C ASP A 157 -25.52 -11.06 -7.43
N VAL A 158 -26.18 -10.82 -6.31
CA VAL A 158 -26.18 -11.70 -5.15
C VAL A 158 -27.62 -11.91 -4.66
N ASP A 159 -27.94 -13.15 -4.33
CA ASP A 159 -29.23 -13.48 -3.75
C ASP A 159 -29.34 -12.94 -2.33
N VAL A 160 -30.32 -12.10 -2.08
CA VAL A 160 -30.59 -11.52 -0.77
C VAL A 160 -31.80 -12.21 -0.15
N PRO A 161 -31.64 -12.95 0.97
CA PRO A 161 -32.76 -13.62 1.61
C PRO A 161 -33.72 -12.61 2.24
N GLU A 162 -35.02 -12.88 2.13
CA GLU A 162 -36.03 -12.12 2.86
C GLU A 162 -35.85 -12.32 4.38
N VAL A 163 -35.88 -11.23 5.10
CA VAL A 163 -35.77 -11.21 6.57
C VAL A 163 -37.06 -10.66 7.12
N PRO A 164 -37.73 -11.35 8.05
CA PRO A 164 -38.87 -10.79 8.76
C PRO A 164 -38.55 -9.45 9.40
N ALA A 165 -39.52 -8.54 9.47
CA ALA A 165 -39.33 -7.31 10.21
C ALA A 165 -39.04 -7.64 11.68
N SER A 166 -37.96 -7.08 12.24
CA SER A 166 -37.64 -7.23 13.65
C SER A 166 -38.54 -6.35 14.52
N GLU A 167 -38.98 -6.85 15.69
CA GLU A 167 -39.66 -6.03 16.68
C GLU A 167 -38.78 -4.91 17.24
N ALA A 168 -37.45 -5.13 17.25
CA ALA A 168 -36.43 -4.16 17.60
C ALA A 168 -35.87 -3.44 16.35
N GLY A 169 -36.68 -3.33 15.28
CA GLY A 169 -36.23 -2.82 13.98
C GLY A 169 -35.60 -1.44 14.05
N LEU A 170 -34.47 -1.29 13.36
CA LEU A 170 -33.83 0.01 13.19
C LEU A 170 -34.65 0.89 12.22
N PRO A 171 -34.57 2.23 12.35
CA PRO A 171 -35.14 3.15 11.36
C PRO A 171 -34.64 2.83 9.96
N VAL A 172 -35.48 2.95 8.97
CA VAL A 172 -35.16 2.69 7.56
C VAL A 172 -35.25 3.98 6.77
N VAL A 173 -34.12 4.40 6.17
CA VAL A 173 -34.07 5.53 5.26
C VAL A 173 -34.34 5.04 3.83
N GLU A 174 -35.37 5.56 3.18
CA GLU A 174 -35.68 5.20 1.80
C GLU A 174 -34.73 5.89 0.82
N VAL A 175 -33.92 5.11 0.11
CA VAL A 175 -32.95 5.62 -0.85
C VAL A 175 -33.42 5.37 -2.29
N SER A 176 -33.82 4.14 -2.63
CA SER A 176 -34.36 3.83 -3.96
C SER A 176 -35.38 2.68 -3.93
N GLY A 177 -36.36 2.75 -4.84
CA GLY A 177 -37.28 1.65 -5.05
C GLY A 177 -36.63 0.47 -5.79
N THR A 178 -37.37 -0.63 -5.88
CA THR A 178 -37.04 -1.81 -6.68
C THR A 178 -36.83 -1.46 -8.14
N VAL A 179 -35.80 -2.07 -8.75
CA VAL A 179 -35.56 -1.99 -10.19
C VAL A 179 -35.58 -3.42 -10.72
N ASP A 180 -36.51 -3.68 -11.64
CA ASP A 180 -36.52 -4.96 -12.37
C ASP A 180 -35.26 -5.03 -13.25
N ARG A 181 -34.50 -6.10 -13.09
CA ARG A 181 -33.29 -6.35 -13.88
C ARG A 181 -33.43 -7.71 -14.56
N ALA A 182 -33.25 -7.72 -15.89
CA ALA A 182 -33.43 -8.91 -16.71
C ALA A 182 -32.19 -9.80 -16.77
N ASP A 183 -30.98 -9.22 -16.64
CA ASP A 183 -29.71 -9.92 -16.82
C ASP A 183 -29.05 -10.18 -15.47
N HIS A 184 -28.63 -11.43 -15.26
CA HIS A 184 -27.89 -11.85 -14.07
C HIS A 184 -26.39 -11.83 -14.37
N VAL A 185 -25.61 -11.15 -13.54
CA VAL A 185 -24.16 -10.99 -13.69
C VAL A 185 -23.45 -11.58 -12.47
N VAL A 186 -22.71 -12.67 -12.70
CA VAL A 186 -21.83 -13.27 -11.69
C VAL A 186 -20.45 -13.45 -12.32
N PRO A 187 -19.54 -12.48 -12.14
CA PRO A 187 -18.17 -12.63 -12.62
C PRO A 187 -17.46 -13.72 -11.82
N PRO A 188 -16.58 -14.52 -12.44
CA PRO A 188 -15.77 -15.44 -11.66
C PRO A 188 -14.88 -14.67 -10.68
N PRO A 189 -14.73 -15.15 -9.44
CA PRO A 189 -13.83 -14.50 -8.48
C PRO A 189 -12.39 -14.60 -8.96
N ILE A 190 -11.68 -13.47 -8.93
CA ILE A 190 -10.25 -13.42 -9.27
C ILE A 190 -9.48 -14.23 -8.21
N PRO A 191 -8.60 -15.18 -8.61
CA PRO A 191 -7.84 -15.98 -7.65
C PRO A 191 -6.85 -15.10 -6.88
N PRO A 192 -6.49 -15.48 -5.64
CA PRO A 192 -5.42 -14.82 -4.90
C PRO A 192 -4.10 -14.83 -5.67
N LEU A 193 -3.30 -13.78 -5.50
CA LEU A 193 -1.94 -13.74 -6.05
C LEU A 193 -1.04 -14.74 -5.31
N GLU A 194 -0.03 -15.24 -6.00
CA GLU A 194 1.03 -15.99 -5.33
C GLU A 194 1.88 -15.06 -4.43
N PRO A 195 2.55 -15.58 -3.39
CA PRO A 195 3.17 -14.73 -2.36
C PRO A 195 4.20 -13.71 -2.87
N MET A 196 5.00 -14.07 -3.90
CA MET A 196 6.00 -13.13 -4.44
C MET A 196 5.35 -12.06 -5.31
N ALA A 197 4.34 -12.41 -6.11
CA ALA A 197 3.54 -11.44 -6.87
C ALA A 197 2.81 -10.45 -5.95
N GLU A 198 2.25 -10.96 -4.85
CA GLU A 198 1.59 -10.15 -3.84
C GLU A 198 2.55 -9.14 -3.21
N LEU A 199 3.70 -9.59 -2.74
CA LEU A 199 4.70 -8.74 -2.11
C LEU A 199 5.25 -7.71 -3.11
N TYR A 200 5.58 -8.15 -4.32
CA TYR A 200 6.08 -7.26 -5.36
C TYR A 200 5.06 -6.18 -5.74
N GLY A 201 3.79 -6.56 -5.92
CA GLY A 201 2.70 -5.63 -6.18
C GLY A 201 2.53 -4.57 -5.08
N ALA A 202 2.71 -4.97 -3.82
CA ALA A 202 2.69 -4.04 -2.69
C ALA A 202 3.83 -3.02 -2.77
N LEU A 203 5.06 -3.46 -3.10
CA LEU A 203 6.23 -2.59 -3.21
C LEU A 203 6.11 -1.61 -4.39
N VAL A 204 5.62 -2.07 -5.53
CA VAL A 204 5.36 -1.22 -6.72
C VAL A 204 4.30 -0.17 -6.41
N THR A 205 3.16 -0.59 -5.83
CA THR A 205 2.06 0.33 -5.47
C THR A 205 2.50 1.37 -4.44
N ALA A 206 3.23 0.96 -3.40
CA ALA A 206 3.74 1.85 -2.37
C ALA A 206 4.71 2.89 -2.96
N THR A 207 5.65 2.45 -3.79
CA THR A 207 6.65 3.33 -4.42
C THR A 207 5.97 4.34 -5.35
N ARG A 208 5.10 3.87 -6.25
CA ARG A 208 4.35 4.72 -7.16
C ARG A 208 3.57 5.81 -6.42
N ASP A 209 2.76 5.39 -5.47
CA ASP A 209 1.84 6.30 -4.81
C ASP A 209 2.57 7.29 -3.90
N TYR A 210 3.66 6.86 -3.23
CA TYR A 210 4.47 7.77 -2.44
C TYR A 210 5.08 8.88 -3.30
N VAL A 211 5.67 8.52 -4.45
CA VAL A 211 6.27 9.50 -5.39
C VAL A 211 5.21 10.45 -5.91
N VAL A 212 4.13 9.92 -6.49
CA VAL A 212 3.09 10.72 -7.14
C VAL A 212 2.32 11.59 -6.14
N LYS A 213 1.94 11.06 -4.99
CA LYS A 213 1.20 11.80 -3.96
C LYS A 213 2.05 12.84 -3.24
N SER A 214 3.38 12.67 -3.24
CA SER A 214 4.31 13.70 -2.76
C SER A 214 4.59 14.79 -3.79
N GLY A 215 3.98 14.71 -4.98
CA GLY A 215 4.07 15.73 -6.04
C GLY A 215 5.30 15.58 -6.94
N PHE A 216 5.96 14.42 -6.92
CA PHE A 216 7.08 14.12 -7.81
C PHE A 216 6.62 13.28 -9.01
N THR A 217 7.34 13.39 -10.10
CA THR A 217 7.18 12.57 -11.31
C THR A 217 8.38 11.66 -11.53
N ASP A 218 9.55 12.08 -11.06
CA ASP A 218 10.83 11.46 -11.34
C ASP A 218 11.57 11.14 -10.04
N ILE A 219 12.37 10.08 -10.09
CA ILE A 219 13.22 9.67 -8.98
C ILE A 219 14.68 9.59 -9.39
N CYS A 220 15.59 9.72 -8.44
CA CYS A 220 16.97 9.29 -8.62
C CYS A 220 17.37 8.25 -7.58
N ILE A 221 18.28 7.37 -7.99
CA ILE A 221 18.76 6.27 -7.17
C ILE A 221 20.25 6.04 -7.38
N GLY A 222 20.99 5.81 -6.30
CA GLY A 222 22.37 5.33 -6.37
C GLY A 222 22.39 3.84 -6.76
N LEU A 223 22.93 3.53 -7.94
CA LEU A 223 23.03 2.16 -8.44
C LEU A 223 24.45 1.64 -8.22
N SER A 224 24.59 0.69 -7.29
CA SER A 224 25.89 0.16 -6.86
C SER A 224 26.33 -1.11 -7.60
N GLY A 225 25.45 -1.71 -8.41
CA GLY A 225 25.61 -3.06 -8.94
C GLY A 225 25.24 -4.17 -7.94
N GLY A 226 24.82 -3.81 -6.73
CA GLY A 226 24.32 -4.75 -5.73
C GLY A 226 22.82 -5.06 -5.93
N VAL A 227 22.39 -6.23 -5.43
CA VAL A 227 21.04 -6.75 -5.60
C VAL A 227 19.94 -5.84 -5.04
N ASP A 228 20.21 -5.12 -3.94
CA ASP A 228 19.22 -4.22 -3.32
C ASP A 228 18.94 -3.02 -4.21
N SER A 229 19.98 -2.33 -4.68
CA SER A 229 19.84 -1.20 -5.59
C SER A 229 19.22 -1.61 -6.93
N ALA A 230 19.56 -2.81 -7.42
CA ALA A 230 18.95 -3.37 -8.63
C ALA A 230 17.46 -3.62 -8.46
N LEU A 231 17.05 -4.23 -7.33
CA LEU A 231 15.64 -4.47 -7.04
C LEU A 231 14.85 -3.14 -6.91
N VAL A 232 15.39 -2.16 -6.18
CA VAL A 232 14.72 -0.86 -6.00
C VAL A 232 14.60 -0.11 -7.32
N ALA A 233 15.64 -0.13 -8.18
CA ALA A 233 15.57 0.47 -9.51
C ALA A 233 14.49 -0.21 -10.38
N THR A 234 14.39 -1.54 -10.32
CA THR A 234 13.38 -2.31 -11.07
C THR A 234 11.97 -2.02 -10.55
N ILE A 235 11.77 -1.99 -9.22
CA ILE A 235 10.48 -1.60 -8.62
C ILE A 235 10.08 -0.18 -9.06
N ALA A 236 11.04 0.75 -9.09
CA ALA A 236 10.78 2.12 -9.51
C ALA A 236 10.41 2.20 -11.01
N ALA A 237 11.08 1.44 -11.86
CA ALA A 237 10.75 1.35 -13.29
C ALA A 237 9.36 0.76 -13.53
N ASP A 238 9.01 -0.31 -12.81
CA ASP A 238 7.67 -0.91 -12.90
C ASP A 238 6.58 0.02 -12.31
N ALA A 239 6.94 0.88 -11.36
CA ALA A 239 6.01 1.81 -10.70
C ALA A 239 5.72 3.08 -11.51
N LEU A 240 6.75 3.65 -12.15
CA LEU A 240 6.71 4.99 -12.74
C LEU A 240 6.95 4.98 -14.26
N GLY A 241 7.50 3.90 -14.78
CA GLY A 241 8.07 3.82 -16.11
C GLY A 241 9.58 4.11 -16.11
N PRO A 242 10.35 3.46 -17.00
CA PRO A 242 11.82 3.57 -17.02
C PRO A 242 12.33 4.99 -17.29
N ASP A 243 11.61 5.78 -18.07
CA ASP A 243 11.98 7.17 -18.41
C ASP A 243 12.00 8.12 -17.19
N HIS A 244 11.33 7.71 -16.08
CA HIS A 244 11.25 8.47 -14.83
C HIS A 244 12.26 8.01 -13.76
N VAL A 245 13.17 7.09 -14.12
CA VAL A 245 14.16 6.52 -13.21
C VAL A 245 15.57 6.94 -13.62
N HIS A 246 16.18 7.81 -12.81
CA HIS A 246 17.52 8.34 -13.03
C HIS A 246 18.53 7.58 -12.16
N ALA A 247 19.19 6.59 -12.75
CA ALA A 247 20.18 5.75 -12.09
C ALA A 247 21.57 6.41 -12.07
N VAL A 248 22.17 6.55 -10.89
CA VAL A 248 23.46 7.23 -10.72
C VAL A 248 24.51 6.24 -10.23
N LEU A 249 25.50 5.96 -11.08
CA LEU A 249 26.69 5.20 -10.72
C LEU A 249 27.72 6.14 -10.11
N MET A 250 28.17 5.83 -8.90
CA MET A 250 29.13 6.66 -8.16
C MET A 250 30.35 5.84 -7.75
N PRO A 251 31.18 5.40 -8.72
CA PRO A 251 32.33 4.56 -8.43
C PRO A 251 33.44 5.31 -7.68
N SER A 252 34.18 4.57 -6.86
CA SER A 252 35.44 4.97 -6.24
C SER A 252 36.54 4.01 -6.67
N ARG A 253 37.79 4.25 -6.22
CA ARG A 253 38.91 3.32 -6.43
C ARG A 253 38.66 1.92 -5.87
N TYR A 254 37.74 1.76 -4.94
CA TYR A 254 37.36 0.49 -4.31
C TYR A 254 36.22 -0.23 -5.02
N SER A 255 35.56 0.42 -5.99
CA SER A 255 34.52 -0.21 -6.77
C SER A 255 35.09 -1.25 -7.71
N SER A 256 34.50 -2.47 -7.70
CA SER A 256 34.95 -3.51 -8.64
C SER A 256 34.43 -3.22 -10.04
N ASP A 257 35.21 -3.58 -11.07
CA ASP A 257 34.75 -3.48 -12.47
C ASP A 257 33.48 -4.27 -12.73
N HIS A 258 33.31 -5.40 -12.04
CA HIS A 258 32.11 -6.23 -12.11
C HIS A 258 30.85 -5.47 -11.63
N SER A 259 30.93 -4.77 -10.50
CA SER A 259 29.78 -4.01 -9.98
C SER A 259 29.37 -2.86 -10.91
N VAL A 260 30.32 -2.21 -11.55
CA VAL A 260 30.04 -1.15 -12.54
C VAL A 260 29.38 -1.76 -13.77
N ALA A 261 29.93 -2.87 -14.30
CA ALA A 261 29.37 -3.56 -15.46
C ALA A 261 27.94 -4.08 -15.22
N ASP A 262 27.66 -4.63 -14.03
CA ASP A 262 26.31 -5.09 -13.67
C ASP A 262 25.31 -3.93 -13.61
N ALA A 263 25.71 -2.79 -13.06
CA ALA A 263 24.88 -1.62 -13.02
C ALA A 263 24.59 -1.05 -14.43
N GLU A 264 25.60 -0.98 -15.28
CA GLU A 264 25.47 -0.54 -16.68
C GLU A 264 24.57 -1.51 -17.48
N SER A 265 24.70 -2.81 -17.26
CA SER A 265 23.83 -3.82 -17.88
C SER A 265 22.37 -3.63 -17.48
N LEU A 266 22.10 -3.43 -16.20
CA LEU A 266 20.73 -3.19 -15.72
C LEU A 266 20.12 -1.93 -16.33
N ILE A 267 20.88 -0.83 -16.40
CA ILE A 267 20.45 0.41 -17.05
C ILE A 267 20.06 0.16 -18.50
N ALA A 268 20.93 -0.53 -19.23
CA ALA A 268 20.71 -0.79 -20.67
C ALA A 268 19.50 -1.72 -20.90
N GLU A 269 19.37 -2.78 -20.09
CA GLU A 269 18.30 -3.77 -20.22
C GLU A 269 16.93 -3.22 -19.87
N GLN A 270 16.85 -2.32 -18.88
CA GLN A 270 15.59 -1.71 -18.46
C GLN A 270 15.32 -0.34 -19.11
N GLY A 271 16.26 0.19 -19.89
CA GLY A 271 16.09 1.49 -20.56
C GLY A 271 16.07 2.68 -19.61
N LEU A 272 16.79 2.62 -18.47
CA LEU A 272 16.83 3.69 -17.49
C LEU A 272 17.72 4.87 -17.97
N ASP A 273 17.44 6.08 -17.45
CA ASP A 273 18.36 7.22 -17.62
C ASP A 273 19.57 7.08 -16.70
N GLY A 274 20.68 6.59 -17.25
CA GLY A 274 21.92 6.30 -16.51
C GLY A 274 22.97 7.40 -16.61
N ARG A 275 23.65 7.70 -15.49
CA ARG A 275 24.80 8.60 -15.45
C ARG A 275 25.85 8.13 -14.48
N THR A 276 27.14 8.39 -14.81
CA THR A 276 28.26 8.04 -13.95
C THR A 276 28.90 9.30 -13.41
N ILE A 277 28.99 9.36 -12.07
CA ILE A 277 29.64 10.47 -11.33
C ILE A 277 30.65 9.87 -10.37
N PRO A 278 31.95 9.74 -10.75
CA PRO A 278 32.99 9.24 -9.87
C PRO A 278 33.15 10.10 -8.63
N ILE A 279 33.31 9.47 -7.46
CA ILE A 279 33.47 10.19 -6.17
C ILE A 279 34.91 10.46 -5.78
N GLU A 280 35.89 9.98 -6.56
CA GLU A 280 37.29 9.93 -6.19
C GLU A 280 37.85 11.31 -5.84
N ASP A 281 37.65 12.34 -6.67
CA ASP A 281 38.18 13.68 -6.44
C ASP A 281 37.62 14.30 -5.14
N ALA A 282 36.35 14.13 -4.87
CA ALA A 282 35.74 14.60 -3.64
C ALA A 282 36.26 13.84 -2.43
N HIS A 283 36.42 12.52 -2.55
CA HIS A 283 36.98 11.67 -1.50
C HIS A 283 38.42 12.09 -1.13
N VAL A 284 39.29 12.24 -2.12
CA VAL A 284 40.68 12.68 -1.91
C VAL A 284 40.74 14.06 -1.26
N ALA A 285 39.92 15.00 -1.71
CA ALA A 285 39.89 16.35 -1.15
C ALA A 285 39.45 16.37 0.32
N LEU A 286 38.37 15.66 0.67
CA LEU A 286 37.88 15.57 2.05
C LEU A 286 38.88 14.81 2.96
N ARG A 287 39.47 13.72 2.47
CA ARG A 287 40.55 13.01 3.21
C ARG A 287 41.69 13.95 3.52
N GLY A 288 42.17 14.68 2.52
CA GLY A 288 43.30 15.63 2.74
C GLY A 288 43.01 16.70 3.79
N ILE A 289 41.77 17.19 3.86
CA ILE A 289 41.33 18.14 4.91
C ILE A 289 41.35 17.47 6.29
N LEU A 290 40.86 16.25 6.39
CA LEU A 290 40.78 15.52 7.66
C LEU A 290 42.16 15.11 8.16
N ASP A 291 42.99 14.54 7.28
CA ASP A 291 44.35 14.10 7.64
C ASP A 291 45.24 15.28 8.09
N ALA A 292 45.06 16.45 7.45
CA ALA A 292 45.78 17.67 7.86
C ALA A 292 45.41 18.15 9.27
N SER A 293 44.16 17.87 9.72
CA SER A 293 43.63 18.32 10.99
C SER A 293 43.76 17.30 12.13
N LEU A 294 43.62 16.00 11.79
CA LEU A 294 43.48 14.91 12.76
C LEU A 294 44.61 13.89 12.69
N GLY A 295 45.53 14.00 11.71
CA GLY A 295 46.55 13.01 11.39
C GLY A 295 45.95 11.85 10.53
N ASP A 296 46.82 10.88 10.18
CA ASP A 296 46.40 9.73 9.37
C ASP A 296 45.30 8.92 10.08
N LEU A 297 44.13 8.93 9.51
CA LEU A 297 42.94 8.20 10.02
C LEU A 297 42.88 6.74 9.56
N GLY A 298 43.84 6.32 8.73
CA GLY A 298 43.87 4.98 8.14
C GLY A 298 42.68 4.70 7.22
N ASP A 299 42.73 3.54 6.57
CA ASP A 299 41.61 3.00 5.80
C ASP A 299 40.69 2.19 6.74
N GLY A 300 39.41 2.46 6.77
CA GLY A 300 38.46 1.75 7.64
C GLY A 300 37.13 2.46 7.74
N LEU A 301 36.42 2.33 8.86
CA LEU A 301 35.08 2.84 9.06
C LEU A 301 34.91 4.33 8.72
N VAL A 302 35.94 5.16 9.03
CA VAL A 302 35.91 6.59 8.69
C VAL A 302 35.90 6.78 7.19
N ASP A 303 36.71 6.07 6.47
CA ASP A 303 36.86 6.13 5.02
C ASP A 303 35.60 5.60 4.31
N GLU A 304 35.10 4.45 4.75
CA GLU A 304 33.85 3.84 4.21
C GLU A 304 32.66 4.78 4.40
N ASN A 305 32.48 5.33 5.59
CA ASN A 305 31.40 6.26 5.90
C ASN A 305 31.53 7.60 5.17
N LEU A 306 32.75 8.07 4.93
CA LEU A 306 33.00 9.27 4.14
C LEU A 306 32.53 9.08 2.70
N GLN A 307 32.87 7.96 2.07
CA GLN A 307 32.41 7.63 0.72
C GLN A 307 30.88 7.54 0.64
N ALA A 308 30.22 6.89 1.61
CA ALA A 308 28.76 6.80 1.66
C ALA A 308 28.13 8.20 1.75
N ARG A 309 28.67 9.09 2.58
CA ARG A 309 28.16 10.47 2.71
C ARG A 309 28.40 11.33 1.47
N ILE A 310 29.52 11.16 0.78
CA ILE A 310 29.78 11.84 -0.51
C ILE A 310 28.70 11.43 -1.53
N ARG A 311 28.37 10.14 -1.62
CA ARG A 311 27.28 9.67 -2.50
C ARG A 311 25.93 10.29 -2.11
N GLY A 312 25.61 10.34 -0.83
CA GLY A 312 24.39 11.02 -0.34
C GLY A 312 24.33 12.50 -0.73
N VAL A 313 25.45 13.23 -0.59
CA VAL A 313 25.55 14.65 -1.01
C VAL A 313 25.28 14.81 -2.51
N LEU A 314 25.84 13.94 -3.35
CA LEU A 314 25.66 14.01 -4.80
C LEU A 314 24.20 13.71 -5.21
N LEU A 315 23.59 12.68 -4.62
CA LEU A 315 22.18 12.38 -4.87
C LEU A 315 21.26 13.53 -4.44
N MET A 316 21.49 14.12 -3.28
CA MET A 316 20.71 15.28 -2.82
C MET A 316 20.93 16.54 -3.67
N ALA A 317 22.14 16.71 -4.21
CA ALA A 317 22.41 17.81 -5.15
C ALA A 317 21.65 17.63 -6.47
N LEU A 318 21.59 16.41 -7.00
CA LEU A 318 20.78 16.08 -8.18
C LEU A 318 19.28 16.28 -7.90
N SER A 319 18.80 15.82 -6.75
CA SER A 319 17.43 16.03 -6.28
C SER A 319 17.07 17.53 -6.33
N ASN A 320 17.89 18.38 -5.75
CA ASN A 320 17.65 19.81 -5.71
C ASN A 320 17.74 20.47 -7.10
N ALA A 321 18.63 19.98 -7.96
CA ALA A 321 18.84 20.56 -9.29
C ALA A 321 17.71 20.21 -10.26
N HIS A 322 17.12 19.04 -10.13
CA HIS A 322 16.15 18.52 -11.10
C HIS A 322 14.74 18.31 -10.53
N GLY A 323 14.56 18.43 -9.22
CA GLY A 323 13.27 18.14 -8.57
C GLY A 323 12.96 16.63 -8.49
N TRP A 324 13.99 15.77 -8.47
CA TRP A 324 13.83 14.32 -8.37
C TRP A 324 13.75 13.86 -6.92
N LEU A 325 12.90 12.87 -6.64
CA LEU A 325 12.86 12.24 -5.32
C LEU A 325 13.95 11.17 -5.21
N VAL A 326 14.74 11.20 -4.12
CA VAL A 326 15.80 10.20 -3.89
C VAL A 326 15.21 8.96 -3.25
N LEU A 327 15.39 7.79 -3.89
CA LEU A 327 15.07 6.49 -3.30
C LEU A 327 16.25 5.91 -2.53
N VAL A 328 15.95 5.33 -1.37
CA VAL A 328 16.91 4.63 -0.50
C VAL A 328 16.83 3.13 -0.77
N THR A 329 17.98 2.46 -0.75
CA THR A 329 18.11 1.04 -1.10
C THR A 329 18.31 0.11 0.10
N GLY A 330 18.26 0.64 1.32
CA GLY A 330 18.44 -0.13 2.55
C GLY A 330 17.29 -1.12 2.78
N ASN A 331 17.63 -2.36 3.13
CA ASN A 331 16.68 -3.43 3.44
C ASN A 331 16.48 -3.61 4.96
N LYS A 332 15.50 -4.44 5.34
CA LYS A 332 15.15 -4.72 6.74
C LYS A 332 16.29 -5.35 7.53
N SER A 333 17.06 -6.24 6.91
CA SER A 333 18.18 -6.93 7.58
C SER A 333 19.30 -5.96 7.94
N GLU A 334 19.63 -5.02 7.05
CA GLU A 334 20.61 -3.96 7.30
C GLU A 334 20.14 -3.04 8.44
N SER A 335 18.89 -2.62 8.39
CA SER A 335 18.29 -1.78 9.44
C SER A 335 18.27 -2.47 10.80
N ALA A 336 17.99 -3.78 10.83
CA ALA A 336 17.89 -4.56 12.07
C ALA A 336 19.24 -4.70 12.80
N VAL A 337 20.37 -4.70 12.06
CA VAL A 337 21.72 -4.82 12.64
C VAL A 337 22.45 -3.48 12.69
N GLY A 338 21.83 -2.40 12.23
CA GLY A 338 22.46 -1.07 12.17
C GLY A 338 23.57 -0.95 11.12
N TYR A 339 23.54 -1.78 10.09
CA TYR A 339 24.49 -1.73 8.98
C TYR A 339 24.06 -0.66 7.97
N SER A 340 24.23 0.58 8.34
CA SER A 340 23.90 1.75 7.55
C SER A 340 24.71 2.97 7.98
N THR A 341 24.91 3.89 7.05
CA THR A 341 25.62 5.15 7.31
C THR A 341 24.62 6.30 7.30
N LEU A 342 24.44 6.95 8.48
CA LEU A 342 23.62 8.14 8.60
C LEU A 342 24.11 9.24 7.67
N TYR A 343 23.17 9.86 6.93
CA TYR A 343 23.46 10.86 5.91
C TYR A 343 24.28 10.36 4.71
N GLY A 344 24.44 9.05 4.59
CA GLY A 344 25.10 8.38 3.47
C GLY A 344 24.07 7.57 2.68
N ASP A 345 24.11 6.25 2.83
CA ASP A 345 23.17 5.32 2.19
C ASP A 345 21.72 5.44 2.69
N THR A 346 21.51 6.09 3.84
CA THR A 346 20.18 6.44 4.36
C THR A 346 19.65 7.80 3.86
N ALA A 347 20.44 8.53 3.07
CA ALA A 347 20.03 9.84 2.55
C ALA A 347 19.02 9.67 1.40
N GLY A 348 17.76 10.01 1.66
CA GLY A 348 16.69 9.95 0.70
C GLY A 348 15.32 10.13 1.34
N ALA A 349 14.29 10.13 0.52
CA ALA A 349 12.92 10.39 0.94
C ALA A 349 12.09 9.12 1.19
N TYR A 350 12.35 8.05 0.43
CA TYR A 350 11.59 6.82 0.53
C TYR A 350 12.47 5.58 0.38
N ALA A 351 12.29 4.60 1.25
CA ALA A 351 13.02 3.35 1.27
C ALA A 351 12.09 2.18 0.89
N SER A 352 12.00 1.88 -0.40
CA SER A 352 11.03 0.94 -0.96
C SER A 352 11.11 -0.46 -0.34
N ILE A 353 12.29 -0.93 0.06
CA ILE A 353 12.51 -2.27 0.60
C ILE A 353 12.89 -2.30 2.10
N LYS A 354 12.64 -1.21 2.84
CA LYS A 354 13.01 -1.10 4.27
C LYS A 354 12.41 -2.19 5.15
N ASP A 355 11.28 -2.77 4.74
CA ASP A 355 10.56 -3.83 5.47
C ASP A 355 10.71 -5.22 4.82
N VAL A 356 11.65 -5.36 3.87
CA VAL A 356 11.96 -6.63 3.18
C VAL A 356 13.27 -7.19 3.68
N TYR A 357 13.29 -8.45 4.14
CA TYR A 357 14.51 -9.13 4.55
C TYR A 357 15.43 -9.41 3.35
N LYS A 358 16.73 -9.43 3.58
CA LYS A 358 17.74 -9.67 2.54
C LYS A 358 17.51 -10.97 1.75
N THR A 359 17.09 -12.04 2.43
CA THR A 359 16.75 -13.30 1.77
C THR A 359 15.58 -13.15 0.81
N THR A 360 14.56 -12.41 1.22
CA THR A 360 13.36 -12.10 0.40
C THR A 360 13.72 -11.19 -0.78
N VAL A 361 14.70 -10.29 -0.64
CA VAL A 361 15.21 -9.48 -1.77
C VAL A 361 15.71 -10.40 -2.90
N TYR A 362 16.51 -11.43 -2.56
CA TYR A 362 16.97 -12.41 -3.55
C TYR A 362 15.81 -13.19 -4.19
N ASP A 363 14.80 -13.56 -3.40
CA ASP A 363 13.66 -14.32 -3.91
C ASP A 363 12.81 -13.45 -4.84
N LEU A 364 12.60 -12.17 -4.53
CA LEU A 364 11.93 -11.21 -5.40
C LEU A 364 12.68 -11.00 -6.72
N CYS A 365 14.01 -10.86 -6.68
CA CYS A 365 14.80 -10.75 -7.90
C CYS A 365 14.69 -12.00 -8.78
N ARG A 366 14.77 -13.20 -8.20
CA ARG A 366 14.58 -14.45 -8.95
C ARG A 366 13.19 -14.54 -9.56
N TRP A 367 12.17 -14.20 -8.78
CA TRP A 367 10.80 -14.18 -9.23
C TRP A 367 10.61 -13.18 -10.38
N ARG A 368 11.09 -11.94 -10.24
CA ARG A 368 10.95 -10.90 -11.28
C ARG A 368 11.67 -11.28 -12.57
N ASN A 369 12.83 -11.89 -12.49
CA ASN A 369 13.55 -12.40 -13.67
C ASN A 369 12.74 -13.48 -14.42
N VAL A 370 12.03 -14.37 -13.71
CA VAL A 370 11.14 -15.35 -14.33
C VAL A 370 9.97 -14.67 -15.02
N GLN A 371 9.36 -13.66 -14.40
CA GLN A 371 8.28 -12.89 -15.00
C GLN A 371 8.71 -12.18 -16.29
N ALA A 372 9.89 -11.56 -16.30
CA ALA A 372 10.45 -10.91 -17.50
C ALA A 372 10.60 -11.89 -18.67
N VAL A 373 11.07 -13.11 -18.41
CA VAL A 373 11.20 -14.17 -19.44
C VAL A 373 9.84 -14.63 -19.95
N LEU A 374 8.84 -14.75 -19.05
CA LEU A 374 7.52 -15.26 -19.43
C LEU A 374 6.66 -14.24 -20.18
N TYR A 375 6.81 -12.96 -19.89
CA TYR A 375 5.92 -11.90 -20.37
C TYR A 375 6.61 -10.86 -21.26
N GLY A 376 7.90 -11.03 -21.53
CA GLY A 376 8.66 -10.20 -22.49
C GLY A 376 8.81 -8.75 -22.05
N GLY A 377 8.97 -8.52 -20.74
CA GLY A 377 9.09 -7.19 -20.15
C GLY A 377 10.50 -6.89 -19.65
#